data_dd50a03df4b397b02fd8b4212e60c111
#
_entry.id   dd50a03df4b397b02fd8b4212e60c111
#
_cell.length_a   1.000
_cell.length_b   1.000
_cell.length_c   1.000
_cell.angle_alpha   90.00
_cell.angle_beta   90.00
_cell.angle_gamma   90.00
#
_symmetry.space_group_name_H-M   'P 1'
#
loop_
_entity.id
_entity.type
_entity.pdbx_description
1 polymer ?
#
loop_
_entity_poly.entity_id
_entity_poly.type
_entity_poly.pdbx_seq_one_letter_code
_entity_poly.pdbx_strand_id
1 'polypeptide(L)'
;MTTGTATAPTTRCGGRTVHWLDDGRQRLGLVPGFGGSAAAWLLHPPADAAPRQPEVPFHLWRPWFGDPDPFSVASLPLVPWSNRISGGGFESDGVFHPLAPNRAGEACPIHGEGWLQAWAVTTHDNDRLDMRLDSRHFMGGPYNYIATQRYQLRPDGIEQTLTVTHLGDTPLPYGLGQHPWLLRSPGTRVQARVSGVWLSHLDRLPRAHAAVPPDWDLCAGIEAHGPLIDNAFTGWDGTARIEWPESGWALTVEDTTPTGDGCLLLFRPDAGPSFCVEPVSHPIDAVHLPGRPGLRQLGQGGSMSQRLRWRFARLQAGAAGRA
;
A
#
# COMPACT_ATOMS: atom_id res chain seq x y z
N MET A 1 7.36 32.98 -26.70
CA MET A 1 8.26 32.00 -26.09
C MET A 1 7.42 30.81 -25.73
N THR A 2 7.45 29.77 -26.55
CA THR A 2 6.74 28.50 -26.29
C THR A 2 7.52 27.74 -25.22
N THR A 3 7.00 27.69 -24.02
CA THR A 3 7.48 26.78 -22.96
C THR A 3 7.20 25.36 -23.42
N GLY A 4 8.23 24.72 -24.01
CA GLY A 4 8.16 23.28 -24.26
C GLY A 4 7.96 22.57 -22.93
N THR A 5 6.82 21.93 -22.74
CA THR A 5 6.58 20.99 -21.65
C THR A 5 7.60 19.85 -21.80
N ALA A 6 8.62 19.83 -20.96
CA ALA A 6 9.53 18.69 -20.89
C ALA A 6 8.68 17.46 -20.56
N THR A 7 8.70 16.45 -21.43
CA THR A 7 8.03 15.18 -21.18
C THR A 7 8.67 14.53 -19.94
N ALA A 8 7.85 14.17 -18.97
CA ALA A 8 8.30 13.52 -17.76
C ALA A 8 9.08 12.20 -18.08
N PRO A 9 10.16 11.90 -17.36
CA PRO A 9 11.10 10.85 -17.75
C PRO A 9 10.48 9.45 -17.61
N THR A 10 10.79 8.58 -18.59
CA THR A 10 10.45 7.16 -18.54
C THR A 10 11.69 6.31 -18.76
N THR A 11 11.69 5.11 -18.19
CA THR A 11 12.72 4.08 -18.40
C THR A 11 12.09 2.73 -18.66
N ARG A 12 12.90 1.74 -19.06
CA ARG A 12 12.47 0.35 -19.22
C ARG A 12 13.08 -0.51 -18.12
N CYS A 13 12.25 -1.34 -17.47
CA CYS A 13 12.66 -2.32 -16.48
C CYS A 13 11.81 -3.58 -16.65
N GLY A 14 12.39 -4.76 -16.71
CA GLY A 14 11.67 -6.02 -16.89
C GLY A 14 10.71 -6.05 -18.09
N GLY A 15 11.08 -5.38 -19.21
CA GLY A 15 10.19 -5.23 -20.36
C GLY A 15 9.03 -4.24 -20.17
N ARG A 16 8.89 -3.58 -19.01
CA ARG A 16 7.83 -2.64 -18.66
C ARG A 16 8.32 -1.19 -18.73
N THR A 17 7.40 -0.24 -18.97
CA THR A 17 7.69 1.19 -18.88
C THR A 17 7.52 1.64 -17.44
N VAL A 18 8.56 2.24 -16.87
CA VAL A 18 8.53 2.94 -15.58
C VAL A 18 8.41 4.43 -15.85
N HIS A 19 7.39 5.05 -15.30
CA HIS A 19 7.14 6.48 -15.34
C HIS A 19 7.69 7.10 -14.06
N TRP A 20 8.56 8.10 -14.20
CA TRP A 20 9.23 8.70 -13.06
C TRP A 20 8.66 10.08 -12.74
N LEU A 21 8.41 10.31 -11.46
CA LEU A 21 8.24 11.63 -10.86
C LEU A 21 9.54 11.98 -10.15
N ASP A 22 10.06 13.19 -10.33
CA ASP A 22 11.37 13.59 -9.79
C ASP A 22 11.40 15.10 -9.53
N ASP A 23 11.66 15.50 -8.29
CA ASP A 23 11.79 16.90 -7.87
C ASP A 23 13.22 17.29 -7.46
N GLY A 24 14.20 16.41 -7.74
CA GLY A 24 15.61 16.58 -7.39
C GLY A 24 15.94 16.23 -5.93
N ARG A 25 14.94 15.98 -5.06
CA ARG A 25 15.11 15.52 -3.67
C ARG A 25 14.66 14.07 -3.51
N GLN A 26 13.64 13.68 -4.20
CA GLN A 26 13.07 12.35 -4.20
C GLN A 26 12.67 11.94 -5.61
N ARG A 27 12.60 10.64 -5.81
CA ARG A 27 12.19 10.06 -7.08
C ARG A 27 11.24 8.90 -6.84
N LEU A 28 10.09 8.91 -7.52
CA LEU A 28 9.07 7.86 -7.47
C LEU A 28 8.88 7.27 -8.86
N GLY A 29 9.07 5.95 -8.98
CA GLY A 29 8.83 5.21 -10.22
C GLY A 29 7.49 4.48 -10.16
N LEU A 30 6.67 4.63 -11.19
CA LEU A 30 5.34 4.01 -11.31
C LEU A 30 5.27 3.15 -12.57
N VAL A 31 4.59 2.01 -12.50
CA VAL A 31 4.47 1.02 -13.58
C VAL A 31 2.99 0.76 -13.87
N PRO A 32 2.27 1.69 -14.51
CA PRO A 32 0.84 1.54 -14.79
C PRO A 32 0.50 0.26 -15.53
N GLY A 33 1.29 -0.11 -16.54
CA GLY A 33 1.11 -1.35 -17.31
C GLY A 33 1.39 -2.64 -16.52
N PHE A 34 1.78 -2.56 -15.26
CA PHE A 34 2.00 -3.71 -14.37
C PHE A 34 1.25 -3.50 -13.05
N GLY A 35 -0.07 -3.64 -13.11
CA GLY A 35 -0.96 -3.58 -11.97
C GLY A 35 -1.14 -2.19 -11.35
N GLY A 36 -0.80 -1.10 -12.06
CA GLY A 36 -0.83 0.23 -11.46
C GLY A 36 0.15 0.40 -10.30
N SER A 37 1.23 -0.38 -10.30
CA SER A 37 2.17 -0.55 -9.18
C SER A 37 3.22 0.57 -9.14
N ALA A 38 3.93 0.67 -8.00
CA ALA A 38 5.16 1.45 -7.89
C ALA A 38 6.41 0.56 -8.06
N ALA A 39 7.43 1.07 -8.75
CA ALA A 39 8.71 0.40 -8.95
C ALA A 39 9.73 0.72 -7.87
N ALA A 40 9.72 1.93 -7.34
CA ALA A 40 10.60 2.38 -6.27
C ALA A 40 10.15 3.74 -5.76
N TRP A 41 10.49 4.05 -4.51
CA TRP A 41 10.50 5.42 -4.00
C TRP A 41 11.80 5.64 -3.23
N LEU A 42 12.58 6.61 -3.67
CA LEU A 42 13.92 6.87 -3.14
C LEU A 42 14.16 8.36 -2.89
N LEU A 43 15.10 8.64 -2.01
CA LEU A 43 15.62 9.98 -1.75
C LEU A 43 16.96 10.12 -2.47
N HIS A 44 17.14 11.26 -3.16
CA HIS A 44 18.44 11.63 -3.70
C HIS A 44 19.39 12.01 -2.56
N PRO A 45 20.70 11.78 -2.71
CA PRO A 45 21.70 12.30 -1.81
C PRO A 45 21.59 13.84 -1.73
N PRO A 46 21.84 14.46 -0.54
CA PRO A 46 21.89 15.91 -0.45
C PRO A 46 22.99 16.49 -1.36
N ALA A 47 22.68 17.56 -2.08
CA ALA A 47 23.61 18.19 -3.03
C ALA A 47 24.91 18.76 -2.38
N ASP A 48 24.89 18.95 -1.07
CA ASP A 48 25.99 19.49 -0.23
C ASP A 48 26.76 18.45 0.58
N ALA A 49 26.45 17.17 0.35
CA ALA A 49 27.17 16.08 1.01
C ALA A 49 28.64 16.04 0.57
N ALA A 50 29.54 16.02 1.54
CA ALA A 50 30.99 15.98 1.24
C ALA A 50 31.36 14.69 0.49
N PRO A 51 32.20 14.72 -0.54
CA PRO A 51 32.46 13.60 -1.45
C PRO A 51 33.31 12.50 -0.80
N ARG A 52 32.82 11.86 0.24
CA ARG A 52 33.57 10.79 0.96
C ARG A 52 33.20 9.36 0.58
N GLN A 53 32.07 9.13 -0.11
CA GLN A 53 31.69 7.85 -0.73
C GLN A 53 30.67 8.15 -1.84
N PRO A 54 30.51 7.29 -2.89
CA PRO A 54 29.40 7.41 -3.81
C PRO A 54 28.11 7.25 -3.00
N GLU A 55 27.38 8.35 -2.83
CA GLU A 55 26.16 8.38 -2.03
C GLU A 55 25.09 7.55 -2.74
N VAL A 56 24.77 6.42 -2.16
CA VAL A 56 23.71 5.54 -2.66
C VAL A 56 22.37 6.16 -2.27
N PRO A 57 21.40 6.27 -3.21
CA PRO A 57 20.07 6.74 -2.89
C PRO A 57 19.43 5.93 -1.77
N PHE A 58 18.74 6.57 -0.82
CA PHE A 58 18.02 5.89 0.23
C PHE A 58 16.62 5.50 -0.25
N HIS A 59 16.31 4.21 -0.23
CA HIS A 59 15.00 3.69 -0.64
C HIS A 59 14.01 3.73 0.52
N LEU A 60 12.96 4.53 0.38
CA LEU A 60 11.80 4.54 1.28
C LEU A 60 10.90 3.34 1.02
N TRP A 61 10.65 3.02 -0.26
CA TRP A 61 10.05 1.75 -0.69
C TRP A 61 11.09 0.94 -1.47
N ARG A 62 11.06 -0.39 -1.31
CA ARG A 62 12.04 -1.26 -1.96
C ARG A 62 12.09 -1.04 -3.48
N PRO A 63 13.26 -1.19 -4.13
CA PRO A 63 13.36 -1.14 -5.58
C PRO A 63 12.85 -2.42 -6.23
N TRP A 64 12.17 -2.30 -7.37
CA TRP A 64 11.83 -3.37 -8.28
C TRP A 64 12.87 -3.47 -9.39
N PHE A 65 13.37 -4.68 -9.65
CA PHE A 65 14.41 -4.95 -10.64
C PHE A 65 13.89 -5.63 -11.90
N GLY A 66 12.57 -5.57 -12.15
CA GLY A 66 11.99 -6.15 -13.36
C GLY A 66 11.55 -7.60 -13.22
N ASP A 67 11.50 -8.13 -12.03
CA ASP A 67 10.97 -9.48 -11.75
C ASP A 67 9.50 -9.55 -12.21
N PRO A 68 9.07 -10.65 -12.88
CA PRO A 68 7.71 -10.82 -13.38
C PRO A 68 6.66 -11.09 -12.30
N ASP A 69 7.06 -11.45 -11.07
CA ASP A 69 6.10 -11.58 -9.96
C ASP A 69 5.57 -10.20 -9.54
N PRO A 70 4.26 -9.94 -9.63
CA PRO A 70 3.68 -8.68 -9.19
C PRO A 70 3.95 -8.33 -7.73
N PHE A 71 4.22 -9.32 -6.87
CA PHE A 71 4.58 -9.06 -5.47
C PHE A 71 6.06 -8.67 -5.28
N SER A 72 6.85 -8.61 -6.34
CA SER A 72 8.22 -8.09 -6.30
C SER A 72 8.30 -6.55 -6.35
N VAL A 73 7.23 -5.87 -6.74
CA VAL A 73 7.16 -4.40 -6.87
C VAL A 73 7.31 -3.67 -5.53
N ALA A 74 7.49 -2.35 -5.59
CA ALA A 74 7.63 -1.51 -4.41
C ALA A 74 6.30 -1.29 -3.66
N SER A 75 5.20 -1.15 -4.38
CA SER A 75 3.85 -1.05 -3.83
C SER A 75 2.82 -1.41 -4.89
N LEU A 76 1.70 -1.97 -4.48
CA LEU A 76 0.57 -2.26 -5.35
C LEU A 76 -0.74 -1.76 -4.75
N PRO A 77 -1.72 -1.36 -5.59
CA PRO A 77 -3.04 -0.96 -5.13
C PRO A 77 -3.88 -2.17 -4.77
N LEU A 78 -4.62 -2.07 -3.69
CA LEU A 78 -5.57 -3.07 -3.22
C LEU A 78 -6.98 -2.58 -3.55
N VAL A 79 -7.56 -3.10 -4.63
CA VAL A 79 -8.90 -2.77 -5.12
C VAL A 79 -9.47 -3.93 -5.94
N PRO A 80 -10.75 -4.30 -5.76
CA PRO A 80 -11.79 -3.70 -4.95
C PRO A 80 -11.85 -4.19 -3.50
N TRP A 81 -10.86 -4.95 -3.03
CA TRP A 81 -10.67 -5.33 -1.62
C TRP A 81 -9.18 -5.55 -1.31
N SER A 82 -8.84 -5.54 -0.02
CA SER A 82 -7.53 -5.91 0.51
C SER A 82 -7.55 -7.34 1.06
N ASN A 83 -6.42 -8.02 0.98
CA ASN A 83 -6.17 -9.33 1.54
C ASN A 83 -7.16 -10.41 1.04
N ARG A 84 -7.37 -11.51 1.79
CA ARG A 84 -8.07 -12.71 1.38
C ARG A 84 -9.59 -12.61 1.56
N ILE A 85 -10.35 -13.29 0.67
CA ILE A 85 -11.77 -13.60 0.83
C ILE A 85 -11.88 -15.13 0.86
N SER A 86 -12.39 -15.68 1.96
CA SER A 86 -12.57 -17.12 2.15
C SER A 86 -13.83 -17.66 1.46
N GLY A 87 -14.14 -18.94 1.65
CA GLY A 87 -15.41 -19.53 1.22
C GLY A 87 -15.66 -19.58 -0.30
N GLY A 88 -14.64 -19.29 -1.12
CA GLY A 88 -14.78 -19.29 -2.58
C GLY A 88 -15.60 -18.13 -3.15
N GLY A 89 -15.83 -17.07 -2.37
CA GLY A 89 -16.64 -15.91 -2.75
C GLY A 89 -17.38 -15.30 -1.57
N PHE A 90 -18.41 -14.53 -1.84
CA PHE A 90 -19.19 -13.86 -0.80
C PHE A 90 -20.67 -13.67 -1.21
N GLU A 91 -21.53 -13.46 -0.25
CA GLU A 91 -22.93 -13.08 -0.49
C GLU A 91 -23.09 -11.55 -0.51
N SER A 92 -23.88 -11.04 -1.42
CA SER A 92 -24.36 -9.65 -1.43
C SER A 92 -25.80 -9.62 -1.93
N ASP A 93 -26.69 -8.94 -1.21
CA ASP A 93 -28.13 -8.83 -1.51
C ASP A 93 -28.81 -10.20 -1.78
N GLY A 94 -28.40 -11.24 -1.01
CA GLY A 94 -28.96 -12.60 -1.13
C GLY A 94 -28.45 -13.39 -2.32
N VAL A 95 -27.45 -12.88 -3.03
CA VAL A 95 -26.79 -13.58 -4.16
C VAL A 95 -25.36 -13.93 -3.78
N PHE A 96 -24.98 -15.19 -3.99
CA PHE A 96 -23.59 -15.61 -3.83
C PHE A 96 -22.76 -15.22 -5.09
N HIS A 97 -21.67 -14.52 -4.85
CA HIS A 97 -20.72 -14.10 -5.87
C HIS A 97 -19.44 -14.94 -5.78
N PRO A 98 -19.21 -15.89 -6.70
CA PRO A 98 -18.03 -16.73 -6.66
C PRO A 98 -16.78 -15.93 -7.01
N LEU A 99 -15.68 -16.21 -6.33
CA LEU A 99 -14.34 -15.67 -6.60
C LEU A 99 -13.33 -16.80 -6.62
N ALA A 100 -12.64 -16.96 -7.74
CA ALA A 100 -11.55 -17.94 -7.86
C ALA A 100 -10.24 -17.36 -7.29
N PRO A 101 -9.34 -18.21 -6.76
CA PRO A 101 -7.99 -17.80 -6.44
C PRO A 101 -7.31 -17.11 -7.62
N ASN A 102 -6.67 -15.99 -7.36
CA ASN A 102 -6.08 -15.10 -8.36
C ASN A 102 -4.54 -15.03 -8.29
N ARG A 103 -3.93 -15.87 -7.46
CA ARG A 103 -2.48 -16.01 -7.31
C ARG A 103 -2.10 -17.49 -7.09
N ALA A 104 -1.05 -17.92 -7.77
CA ALA A 104 -0.51 -19.27 -7.56
C ALA A 104 -0.04 -19.46 -6.11
N GLY A 105 -0.40 -20.57 -5.49
CA GLY A 105 -0.06 -20.89 -4.10
C GLY A 105 -0.99 -20.29 -3.04
N GLU A 106 -1.94 -19.41 -3.42
CA GLU A 106 -3.00 -18.91 -2.52
C GLU A 106 -4.27 -19.76 -2.67
N ALA A 107 -4.84 -20.16 -1.56
CA ALA A 107 -6.12 -20.92 -1.53
C ALA A 107 -7.34 -20.00 -1.73
N CYS A 108 -7.20 -18.71 -1.45
CA CYS A 108 -8.23 -17.69 -1.56
C CYS A 108 -7.86 -16.62 -2.57
N PRO A 109 -8.83 -15.96 -3.21
CA PRO A 109 -8.55 -14.73 -3.94
C PRO A 109 -7.98 -13.68 -3.00
N ILE A 110 -6.97 -12.94 -3.44
CA ILE A 110 -6.22 -12.00 -2.61
C ILE A 110 -6.07 -10.62 -3.28
N HIS A 111 -6.23 -9.55 -2.48
CA HIS A 111 -5.94 -8.15 -2.84
C HIS A 111 -6.75 -7.57 -4.01
N GLY A 112 -7.93 -8.13 -4.27
CA GLY A 112 -8.74 -7.71 -5.40
C GLY A 112 -8.12 -8.11 -6.74
N GLU A 113 -8.39 -7.33 -7.76
CA GLU A 113 -8.01 -7.63 -9.14
C GLU A 113 -7.29 -6.47 -9.83
N GLY A 114 -7.23 -5.30 -9.18
CA GLY A 114 -6.61 -4.11 -9.75
C GLY A 114 -5.12 -4.27 -10.03
N TRP A 115 -4.41 -5.02 -9.18
CA TRP A 115 -2.98 -5.30 -9.31
C TRP A 115 -2.64 -6.30 -10.44
N LEU A 116 -3.64 -6.98 -11.00
CA LEU A 116 -3.50 -7.94 -12.11
C LEU A 116 -3.70 -7.31 -13.48
N GLN A 117 -4.21 -6.09 -13.54
CA GLN A 117 -4.64 -5.44 -14.77
C GLN A 117 -3.71 -4.26 -15.12
N ALA A 118 -3.61 -3.95 -16.41
CA ALA A 118 -2.89 -2.77 -16.86
C ALA A 118 -3.76 -1.52 -16.66
N TRP A 119 -3.16 -0.47 -16.07
CA TRP A 119 -3.77 0.84 -15.91
C TRP A 119 -3.30 1.79 -17.02
N ALA A 120 -4.19 2.62 -17.53
CA ALA A 120 -3.86 3.65 -18.52
C ALA A 120 -3.38 4.94 -17.80
N VAL A 121 -2.29 5.51 -18.27
CA VAL A 121 -1.85 6.83 -17.82
C VAL A 121 -2.79 7.89 -18.40
N THR A 122 -3.30 8.77 -17.55
CA THR A 122 -4.17 9.89 -17.95
C THR A 122 -3.48 11.25 -17.80
N THR A 123 -2.51 11.34 -16.90
CA THR A 123 -1.64 12.53 -16.72
C THR A 123 -0.25 12.06 -16.32
N HIS A 124 0.80 12.70 -16.85
CA HIS A 124 2.19 12.47 -16.43
C HIS A 124 2.99 13.77 -16.56
N ASP A 125 3.17 14.43 -15.44
CA ASP A 125 4.01 15.60 -15.24
C ASP A 125 5.25 15.24 -14.41
N ASN A 126 6.16 16.17 -14.16
CA ASN A 126 7.36 15.90 -13.36
C ASN A 126 7.06 15.52 -11.89
N ASP A 127 5.95 16.03 -11.35
CA ASP A 127 5.57 15.86 -9.95
C ASP A 127 4.23 15.13 -9.76
N ARG A 128 3.54 14.78 -10.86
CA ARG A 128 2.22 14.13 -10.81
C ARG A 128 2.05 13.05 -11.85
N LEU A 129 1.46 11.93 -11.44
CA LEU A 129 0.95 10.90 -12.35
C LEU A 129 -0.46 10.50 -11.93
N ASP A 130 -1.39 10.55 -12.88
CA ASP A 130 -2.72 9.97 -12.75
C ASP A 130 -2.83 8.75 -13.66
N MET A 131 -3.47 7.71 -13.15
CA MET A 131 -3.75 6.50 -13.92
C MET A 131 -5.15 5.99 -13.64
N ARG A 132 -5.71 5.28 -14.62
CA ARG A 132 -7.08 4.76 -14.61
C ARG A 132 -7.13 3.30 -15.03
N LEU A 133 -7.93 2.53 -14.33
CA LEU A 133 -8.36 1.17 -14.68
C LEU A 133 -9.86 1.19 -14.96
N ASP A 134 -10.27 0.54 -16.03
CA ASP A 134 -11.66 0.22 -16.34
C ASP A 134 -11.80 -1.31 -16.31
N SER A 135 -12.31 -1.85 -15.20
CA SER A 135 -12.43 -3.28 -14.96
C SER A 135 -13.86 -3.76 -15.21
N ARG A 136 -13.99 -4.79 -16.01
CA ARG A 136 -15.28 -5.35 -16.41
C ARG A 136 -15.27 -6.87 -16.24
N HIS A 137 -15.88 -7.36 -15.14
CA HIS A 137 -15.98 -8.79 -14.86
C HIS A 137 -14.65 -9.54 -15.04
N PHE A 138 -13.56 -8.93 -14.53
CA PHE A 138 -12.24 -9.50 -14.69
C PHE A 138 -12.19 -10.93 -14.14
N MET A 139 -11.61 -11.86 -14.88
CA MET A 139 -11.59 -13.30 -14.56
C MET A 139 -12.98 -13.89 -14.27
N GLY A 140 -14.06 -13.32 -14.81
CA GLY A 140 -15.43 -13.75 -14.57
C GLY A 140 -15.98 -13.33 -13.20
N GLY A 141 -15.31 -12.45 -12.48
CA GLY A 141 -15.75 -11.92 -11.19
C GLY A 141 -16.96 -10.99 -11.28
N PRO A 142 -17.59 -10.66 -10.14
CA PRO A 142 -18.82 -9.87 -10.12
C PRO A 142 -18.61 -8.38 -10.33
N TYR A 143 -17.37 -7.90 -10.19
CA TYR A 143 -17.08 -6.48 -10.15
C TYR A 143 -17.03 -5.81 -11.52
N ASN A 144 -17.77 -4.70 -11.66
CA ASN A 144 -17.69 -3.74 -12.74
C ASN A 144 -17.37 -2.38 -12.13
N TYR A 145 -16.19 -1.82 -12.38
CA TYR A 145 -15.80 -0.56 -11.77
C TYR A 145 -14.78 0.22 -12.60
N ILE A 146 -14.68 1.49 -12.30
CA ILE A 146 -13.53 2.32 -12.65
C ILE A 146 -12.73 2.54 -11.37
N ALA A 147 -11.40 2.32 -11.45
CA ALA A 147 -10.49 2.79 -10.43
C ALA A 147 -9.55 3.85 -10.98
N THR A 148 -9.21 4.83 -10.16
CA THR A 148 -8.20 5.85 -10.47
C THR A 148 -7.18 5.93 -9.36
N GLN A 149 -5.91 6.09 -9.72
CA GLN A 149 -4.85 6.42 -8.79
C GLN A 149 -4.22 7.74 -9.18
N ARG A 150 -3.92 8.57 -8.18
CA ARG A 150 -3.10 9.76 -8.31
C ARG A 150 -1.92 9.67 -7.36
N TYR A 151 -0.75 9.97 -7.88
CA TYR A 151 0.46 10.23 -7.11
C TYR A 151 0.90 11.66 -7.37
N GLN A 152 1.17 12.40 -6.30
CA GLN A 152 1.65 13.78 -6.35
C GLN A 152 2.85 13.94 -5.43
N LEU A 153 4.00 14.36 -5.97
CA LEU A 153 5.14 14.73 -5.14
C LEU A 153 4.81 15.97 -4.29
N ARG A 154 5.35 15.99 -3.07
CA ARG A 154 5.33 17.10 -2.14
C ARG A 154 6.76 17.34 -1.63
N PRO A 155 7.12 18.53 -1.17
CA PRO A 155 8.50 18.80 -0.72
C PRO A 155 9.04 17.84 0.33
N ASP A 156 8.17 17.21 1.09
CA ASP A 156 8.47 16.29 2.20
C ASP A 156 7.94 14.87 2.00
N GLY A 157 7.52 14.51 0.77
CA GLY A 157 6.95 13.20 0.52
C GLY A 157 6.03 13.10 -0.67
N ILE A 158 5.00 12.27 -0.57
CA ILE A 158 3.99 12.07 -1.62
C ILE A 158 2.57 12.10 -1.05
N GLU A 159 1.64 12.57 -1.85
CA GLU A 159 0.21 12.33 -1.67
C GLU A 159 -0.25 11.26 -2.67
N GLN A 160 -1.00 10.30 -2.18
CA GLN A 160 -1.54 9.19 -2.95
C GLN A 160 -3.04 9.12 -2.74
N THR A 161 -3.80 9.04 -3.84
CA THR A 161 -5.25 8.85 -3.80
C THR A 161 -5.62 7.65 -4.66
N LEU A 162 -6.37 6.71 -4.08
CA LEU A 162 -7.00 5.61 -4.79
C LEU A 162 -8.51 5.79 -4.69
N THR A 163 -9.21 5.81 -5.82
CA THR A 163 -10.67 5.94 -5.88
C THR A 163 -11.25 4.82 -6.71
N VAL A 164 -12.35 4.24 -6.25
CA VAL A 164 -13.15 3.28 -7.01
C VAL A 164 -14.57 3.80 -7.19
N THR A 165 -15.15 3.61 -8.38
CA THR A 165 -16.54 3.88 -8.70
C THR A 165 -17.19 2.63 -9.24
N HIS A 166 -18.21 2.13 -8.58
CA HIS A 166 -18.99 0.97 -9.01
C HIS A 166 -19.86 1.29 -10.22
N LEU A 167 -19.89 0.38 -11.20
CA LEU A 167 -20.65 0.56 -12.44
C LEU A 167 -21.70 -0.53 -12.69
N GLY A 168 -21.68 -1.58 -11.89
CA GLY A 168 -22.65 -2.67 -12.00
C GLY A 168 -24.04 -2.27 -11.46
N ASP A 169 -25.06 -3.03 -11.83
CA ASP A 169 -26.43 -2.79 -11.40
C ASP A 169 -26.69 -3.31 -9.98
N THR A 170 -25.95 -4.35 -9.55
CA THR A 170 -26.09 -4.96 -8.23
C THR A 170 -25.10 -4.33 -7.25
N PRO A 171 -25.53 -3.79 -6.10
CA PRO A 171 -24.62 -3.25 -5.10
C PRO A 171 -23.63 -4.30 -4.59
N LEU A 172 -22.36 -3.93 -4.48
CA LEU A 172 -21.29 -4.82 -4.01
C LEU A 172 -20.46 -4.18 -2.89
N PRO A 173 -19.87 -4.98 -1.98
CA PRO A 173 -18.95 -4.49 -0.96
C PRO A 173 -17.60 -4.12 -1.57
N TYR A 174 -17.08 -2.95 -1.23
CA TYR A 174 -15.80 -2.43 -1.65
C TYR A 174 -14.91 -2.11 -0.46
N GLY A 175 -13.62 -2.37 -0.62
CA GLY A 175 -12.56 -1.92 0.25
C GLY A 175 -11.34 -1.48 -0.54
N LEU A 176 -10.50 -0.65 0.04
CA LEU A 176 -9.32 -0.09 -0.58
C LEU A 176 -8.10 -0.24 0.34
N GLY A 177 -6.93 -0.25 -0.26
CA GLY A 177 -5.67 -0.22 0.45
C GLY A 177 -4.47 -0.02 -0.44
N GLN A 178 -3.30 0.09 0.21
CA GLN A 178 -2.00 0.15 -0.44
C GLN A 178 -1.06 -0.85 0.24
N HIS A 179 -0.25 -1.53 -0.57
CA HIS A 179 0.66 -2.59 -0.11
C HIS A 179 2.12 -2.20 -0.38
N PRO A 180 2.66 -1.21 0.37
CA PRO A 180 4.05 -0.82 0.22
C PRO A 180 4.99 -1.82 0.88
N TRP A 181 6.08 -2.12 0.21
CA TRP A 181 7.20 -2.88 0.73
C TRP A 181 8.31 -1.94 1.16
N LEU A 182 8.64 -1.94 2.43
CA LEU A 182 9.67 -1.14 3.06
C LEU A 182 10.91 -2.01 3.28
N LEU A 183 12.10 -1.47 3.01
CA LEU A 183 13.33 -2.16 3.38
C LEU A 183 13.50 -2.11 4.90
N ARG A 184 14.07 -3.18 5.47
CA ARG A 184 14.46 -3.21 6.88
C ARG A 184 15.97 -3.36 7.01
N SER A 185 16.56 -2.51 7.83
CA SER A 185 17.94 -2.59 8.32
C SER A 185 17.93 -2.88 9.82
N PRO A 186 19.06 -3.22 10.44
CA PRO A 186 19.12 -3.34 11.90
C PRO A 186 18.56 -2.10 12.59
N GLY A 187 17.79 -2.32 13.64
CA GLY A 187 17.14 -1.24 14.39
C GLY A 187 15.95 -0.54 13.70
N THR A 188 15.53 -0.98 12.51
CA THR A 188 14.29 -0.46 11.88
C THR A 188 13.10 -0.71 12.78
N ARG A 189 12.31 0.34 13.07
CA ARG A 189 11.15 0.29 13.98
C ARG A 189 9.88 0.74 13.29
N VAL A 190 8.75 0.20 13.75
CA VAL A 190 7.40 0.59 13.35
C VAL A 190 6.61 1.01 14.58
N GLN A 191 5.93 2.14 14.48
CA GLN A 191 5.05 2.65 15.54
C GLN A 191 3.72 3.10 14.94
N ALA A 192 2.61 2.74 15.59
CA ALA A 192 1.26 3.18 15.25
C ALA A 192 0.35 3.07 16.46
N ARG A 193 -0.65 3.95 16.58
CA ARG A 193 -1.69 3.81 17.61
C ARG A 193 -2.77 2.87 17.11
N VAL A 194 -2.96 1.78 17.82
CA VAL A 194 -3.95 0.75 17.52
C VAL A 194 -4.60 0.28 18.83
N SER A 195 -5.82 -0.22 18.79
CA SER A 195 -6.54 -0.66 20.00
C SER A 195 -6.83 -2.15 20.03
N GLY A 196 -6.71 -2.85 18.90
CA GLY A 196 -6.97 -4.27 18.81
C GLY A 196 -6.32 -4.92 17.60
N VAL A 197 -6.43 -6.22 17.48
CA VAL A 197 -5.89 -7.00 16.37
C VAL A 197 -6.77 -8.20 16.07
N TRP A 198 -6.92 -8.51 14.79
CA TRP A 198 -7.45 -9.79 14.36
C TRP A 198 -6.33 -10.83 14.37
N LEU A 199 -6.42 -11.78 15.32
CA LEU A 199 -5.54 -12.95 15.36
C LEU A 199 -5.93 -13.89 14.23
N SER A 200 -4.94 -14.54 13.61
CA SER A 200 -5.13 -15.41 12.46
C SER A 200 -4.95 -16.88 12.79
N HIS A 201 -5.59 -17.75 12.00
CA HIS A 201 -5.27 -19.16 11.88
C HIS A 201 -3.99 -19.39 11.05
N LEU A 202 -3.55 -20.62 10.92
CA LEU A 202 -2.39 -20.99 10.09
C LEU A 202 -2.60 -20.68 8.59
N ASP A 203 -3.83 -20.67 8.11
CA ASP A 203 -4.24 -20.28 6.76
C ASP A 203 -4.35 -18.75 6.57
N ARG A 204 -4.00 -18.00 7.62
CA ARG A 204 -4.00 -16.51 7.66
C ARG A 204 -5.40 -15.88 7.63
N LEU A 205 -6.45 -16.66 7.77
CA LEU A 205 -7.80 -16.15 7.94
C LEU A 205 -8.06 -15.71 9.40
N PRO A 206 -8.96 -14.75 9.63
CA PRO A 206 -9.27 -14.27 10.98
C PRO A 206 -9.81 -15.38 11.88
N ARG A 207 -9.27 -15.46 13.09
CA ARG A 207 -9.71 -16.39 14.13
C ARG A 207 -10.52 -15.71 15.23
N ALA A 208 -9.98 -14.61 15.74
CA ALA A 208 -10.60 -13.87 16.83
C ALA A 208 -10.07 -12.42 16.86
N HIS A 209 -10.94 -11.49 17.21
CA HIS A 209 -10.52 -10.13 17.55
C HIS A 209 -10.09 -10.11 19.03
N ALA A 210 -8.94 -9.50 19.31
CA ALA A 210 -8.34 -9.49 20.65
C ALA A 210 -7.62 -8.17 20.93
N ALA A 211 -7.25 -7.97 22.20
CA ALA A 211 -6.25 -6.97 22.57
C ALA A 211 -4.91 -7.28 21.89
N VAL A 212 -4.16 -6.23 21.58
CA VAL A 212 -2.83 -6.37 20.97
C VAL A 212 -1.90 -7.13 21.92
N PRO A 213 -1.26 -8.23 21.49
CA PRO A 213 -0.27 -8.93 22.30
C PRO A 213 0.88 -7.99 22.69
N PRO A 214 1.47 -8.12 23.89
CA PRO A 214 2.57 -7.25 24.34
C PRO A 214 3.75 -7.20 23.38
N ASP A 215 4.13 -8.31 22.73
CA ASP A 215 5.22 -8.37 21.76
C ASP A 215 4.89 -7.68 20.41
N TRP A 216 3.64 -7.30 20.21
CA TRP A 216 3.14 -6.61 19.02
C TRP A 216 2.68 -5.18 19.33
N ASP A 217 3.09 -4.61 20.47
CA ASP A 217 2.67 -3.27 20.89
C ASP A 217 3.22 -2.18 19.97
N LEU A 218 2.46 -1.91 18.91
CA LEU A 218 2.77 -0.84 17.96
C LEU A 218 2.72 0.55 18.62
N CYS A 219 2.00 0.73 19.73
CA CYS A 219 1.97 2.02 20.42
C CYS A 219 3.32 2.34 21.06
N ALA A 220 3.98 1.35 21.64
CA ALA A 220 5.35 1.46 22.14
C ALA A 220 6.39 1.43 21.01
N GLY A 221 6.00 0.88 19.83
CA GLY A 221 6.88 0.66 18.70
C GLY A 221 7.62 -0.68 18.79
N ILE A 222 7.63 -1.42 17.69
CA ILE A 222 8.28 -2.72 17.57
C ILE A 222 9.36 -2.71 16.49
N GLU A 223 10.29 -3.64 16.56
CA GLU A 223 11.27 -3.84 15.50
C GLU A 223 10.65 -4.45 14.24
N ALA A 224 11.13 -4.02 13.08
CA ALA A 224 10.73 -4.59 11.79
C ALA A 224 11.36 -5.99 11.56
N HIS A 225 12.26 -6.43 12.44
CA HIS A 225 12.77 -7.80 12.53
C HIS A 225 12.09 -8.55 13.67
N GLY A 226 11.92 -9.85 13.54
CA GLY A 226 11.34 -10.71 14.57
C GLY A 226 10.42 -11.78 13.99
N PRO A 227 9.68 -12.51 14.84
CA PRO A 227 8.72 -13.53 14.40
C PRO A 227 7.67 -12.96 13.43
N LEU A 228 7.13 -13.85 12.60
CA LEU A 228 6.08 -13.49 11.65
C LEU A 228 4.91 -12.77 12.31
N ILE A 229 4.54 -11.61 11.74
CA ILE A 229 3.24 -10.95 11.92
C ILE A 229 2.62 -10.84 10.54
N ASP A 230 1.37 -11.29 10.37
CA ASP A 230 0.56 -11.11 9.17
C ASP A 230 -0.88 -10.89 9.62
N ASN A 231 -1.12 -9.70 10.19
CA ASN A 231 -2.33 -9.42 10.94
C ASN A 231 -2.87 -8.01 10.70
N ALA A 232 -4.19 -7.89 10.78
CA ALA A 232 -4.90 -6.62 10.69
C ALA A 232 -5.10 -6.03 12.09
N PHE A 233 -4.51 -4.87 12.34
CA PHE A 233 -4.67 -4.07 13.56
C PHE A 233 -5.83 -3.10 13.38
N THR A 234 -6.68 -2.99 14.39
CA THR A 234 -7.91 -2.20 14.37
C THR A 234 -7.83 -1.01 15.34
N GLY A 235 -8.76 -0.05 15.15
CA GLY A 235 -8.72 1.19 15.92
C GLY A 235 -7.45 1.98 15.67
N TRP A 236 -6.90 1.87 14.48
CA TRP A 236 -5.78 2.67 14.04
C TRP A 236 -6.20 4.14 13.88
N ASP A 237 -5.42 5.05 14.45
CA ASP A 237 -5.71 6.49 14.41
C ASP A 237 -5.40 7.16 13.06
N GLY A 238 -5.02 6.37 12.06
CA GLY A 238 -4.68 6.85 10.73
C GLY A 238 -3.20 7.21 10.57
N THR A 239 -2.35 7.06 11.60
CA THR A 239 -0.93 7.42 11.52
C THR A 239 -0.04 6.23 11.87
N ALA A 240 0.94 5.95 11.00
CA ALA A 240 2.02 5.01 11.30
C ALA A 240 3.38 5.63 10.95
N ARG A 241 4.39 5.34 11.77
CA ARG A 241 5.75 5.84 11.62
C ARG A 241 6.73 4.69 11.52
N ILE A 242 7.62 4.78 10.55
CA ILE A 242 8.73 3.86 10.33
C ILE A 242 10.02 4.65 10.52
N GLU A 243 10.97 4.09 11.26
CA GLU A 243 12.26 4.70 11.52
C GLU A 243 13.39 3.78 11.09
N TRP A 244 14.39 4.34 10.43
CA TRP A 244 15.65 3.69 10.05
C TRP A 244 16.81 4.42 10.74
N PRO A 245 17.16 4.04 11.97
CA PRO A 245 18.18 4.75 12.76
C PRO A 245 19.55 4.81 12.08
N GLU A 246 19.98 3.73 11.43
CA GLU A 246 21.28 3.69 10.74
C GLU A 246 21.39 4.70 9.60
N SER A 247 20.32 4.95 8.87
CA SER A 247 20.29 5.91 7.76
C SER A 247 19.90 7.32 8.22
N GLY A 248 19.39 7.45 9.45
CA GLY A 248 18.90 8.70 9.99
C GLY A 248 17.61 9.20 9.34
N TRP A 249 16.79 8.31 8.78
CA TRP A 249 15.52 8.65 8.15
C TRP A 249 14.31 8.09 8.90
N ALA A 250 13.21 8.80 8.79
CA ALA A 250 11.88 8.33 9.17
C ALA A 250 10.89 8.56 8.04
N LEU A 251 9.88 7.70 7.96
CA LEU A 251 8.72 7.81 7.08
C LEU A 251 7.46 7.76 7.92
N THR A 252 6.56 8.70 7.73
CA THR A 252 5.23 8.69 8.36
C THR A 252 4.18 8.57 7.27
N VAL A 253 3.25 7.65 7.43
CA VAL A 253 2.02 7.59 6.63
C VAL A 253 0.86 8.10 7.45
N GLU A 254 0.03 8.92 6.82
CA GLU A 254 -1.24 9.42 7.37
C GLU A 254 -2.36 9.04 6.41
N ASP A 255 -3.36 8.32 6.88
CA ASP A 255 -4.62 8.15 6.17
C ASP A 255 -5.51 9.36 6.47
N THR A 256 -5.66 10.23 5.49
CA THR A 256 -6.48 11.44 5.60
C THR A 256 -7.91 11.22 5.13
N THR A 257 -8.30 9.96 4.90
CA THR A 257 -9.67 9.60 4.54
C THR A 257 -10.56 9.70 5.78
N PRO A 258 -11.68 10.41 5.73
CA PRO A 258 -12.59 10.48 6.86
C PRO A 258 -13.41 9.19 6.98
N THR A 259 -12.81 8.12 7.49
CA THR A 259 -13.48 6.84 7.77
C THR A 259 -13.18 6.44 9.21
N GLY A 260 -14.23 6.17 9.98
CA GLY A 260 -14.17 6.01 11.44
C GLY A 260 -13.46 4.74 11.96
N ASP A 261 -13.10 3.76 11.13
CA ASP A 261 -12.58 2.45 11.56
C ASP A 261 -11.25 2.14 10.87
N GLY A 262 -10.22 2.97 11.14
CA GLY A 262 -8.90 2.78 10.58
C GLY A 262 -8.36 1.36 10.83
N CYS A 263 -7.85 0.73 9.79
CA CYS A 263 -7.24 -0.58 9.84
C CYS A 263 -5.83 -0.53 9.24
N LEU A 264 -4.85 -1.05 9.98
CA LEU A 264 -3.47 -1.15 9.54
C LEU A 264 -3.08 -2.62 9.47
N LEU A 265 -2.69 -3.08 8.30
CA LEU A 265 -2.16 -4.43 8.16
C LEU A 265 -0.63 -4.35 8.27
N LEU A 266 -0.06 -5.17 9.14
CA LEU A 266 1.38 -5.35 9.27
C LEU A 266 1.74 -6.75 8.76
N PHE A 267 2.59 -6.79 7.74
CA PHE A 267 3.25 -8.01 7.30
C PHE A 267 4.75 -7.90 7.61
N ARG A 268 5.17 -8.59 8.68
CA ARG A 268 6.56 -8.73 9.11
C ARG A 268 6.97 -10.19 8.94
N PRO A 269 7.57 -10.58 7.78
CA PRO A 269 8.07 -11.94 7.61
C PRO A 269 9.23 -12.20 8.60
N ASP A 270 9.41 -13.45 9.00
CA ASP A 270 10.51 -13.89 9.87
C ASP A 270 11.89 -13.73 9.22
N ALA A 271 11.95 -13.75 7.88
CA ALA A 271 13.17 -13.56 7.10
C ALA A 271 12.98 -12.61 5.93
N GLY A 272 14.09 -12.23 5.28
CA GLY A 272 14.10 -11.36 4.08
C GLY A 272 14.37 -9.88 4.40
N PRO A 273 14.58 -9.06 3.35
CA PRO A 273 15.05 -7.68 3.49
C PRO A 273 13.93 -6.66 3.64
N SER A 274 12.67 -7.07 3.60
CA SER A 274 11.53 -6.13 3.56
C SER A 274 10.34 -6.60 4.40
N PHE A 275 9.48 -5.65 4.72
CA PHE A 275 8.22 -5.83 5.44
C PHE A 275 7.18 -4.85 4.88
N CYS A 276 5.90 -4.97 5.29
CA CYS A 276 4.83 -4.10 4.82
C CYS A 276 4.10 -3.45 5.98
N VAL A 277 3.77 -2.17 5.80
CA VAL A 277 2.85 -1.41 6.66
C VAL A 277 1.77 -0.91 5.73
N GLU A 278 0.61 -1.53 5.76
CA GLU A 278 -0.43 -1.38 4.76
C GLU A 278 -1.63 -0.63 5.32
N PRO A 279 -1.82 0.65 4.97
CA PRO A 279 -3.08 1.33 5.21
C PRO A 279 -4.19 0.68 4.39
N VAL A 280 -5.19 0.12 5.07
CA VAL A 280 -6.32 -0.56 4.44
C VAL A 280 -7.63 -0.11 5.08
N SER A 281 -8.72 -0.14 4.34
CA SER A 281 -10.02 0.27 4.85
C SER A 281 -10.66 -0.78 5.76
N HIS A 282 -10.24 -2.05 5.67
CA HIS A 282 -10.93 -3.18 6.32
C HIS A 282 -9.94 -4.29 6.72
N PRO A 283 -10.26 -5.12 7.71
CA PRO A 283 -9.47 -6.28 8.08
C PRO A 283 -9.55 -7.40 7.04
N ILE A 284 -8.73 -8.44 7.21
CA ILE A 284 -8.71 -9.65 6.39
C ILE A 284 -10.10 -10.29 6.42
N ASP A 285 -10.58 -10.76 5.26
CA ASP A 285 -11.86 -11.47 5.10
C ASP A 285 -13.09 -10.72 5.66
N ALA A 286 -13.03 -9.40 5.64
CA ALA A 286 -14.05 -8.54 6.25
C ALA A 286 -15.47 -8.79 5.73
N VAL A 287 -15.60 -9.31 4.52
CA VAL A 287 -16.90 -9.62 3.91
C VAL A 287 -17.66 -10.72 4.68
N HIS A 288 -16.93 -11.61 5.40
CA HIS A 288 -17.48 -12.65 6.25
C HIS A 288 -17.51 -12.29 7.74
N LEU A 289 -16.93 -11.15 8.12
CA LEU A 289 -16.98 -10.70 9.51
C LEU A 289 -18.32 -10.02 9.82
N PRO A 290 -18.84 -10.14 11.05
CA PRO A 290 -20.06 -9.46 11.48
C PRO A 290 -19.99 -7.96 11.22
N GLY A 291 -21.01 -7.42 10.55
CA GLY A 291 -21.06 -5.99 10.21
C GLY A 291 -20.15 -5.55 9.08
N ARG A 292 -19.35 -6.44 8.50
CA ARG A 292 -18.42 -6.14 7.39
C ARG A 292 -17.58 -4.90 7.65
N PRO A 293 -16.80 -4.86 8.73
CA PRO A 293 -16.10 -3.67 9.19
C PRO A 293 -15.21 -3.08 8.09
N GLY A 294 -15.32 -1.76 7.87
CA GLY A 294 -14.49 -1.03 6.92
C GLY A 294 -14.81 -1.24 5.44
N LEU A 295 -15.71 -2.18 5.10
CA LEU A 295 -16.25 -2.31 3.74
C LEU A 295 -17.41 -1.34 3.52
N ARG A 296 -17.54 -0.83 2.29
CA ARG A 296 -18.65 0.01 1.87
C ARG A 296 -19.44 -0.66 0.77
N GLN A 297 -20.75 -0.80 0.99
CA GLN A 297 -21.67 -1.24 -0.06
C GLN A 297 -21.85 -0.10 -1.07
N LEU A 298 -21.44 -0.31 -2.32
CA LEU A 298 -21.58 0.67 -3.39
C LEU A 298 -22.63 0.19 -4.39
N GLY A 299 -23.67 0.98 -4.58
CA GLY A 299 -24.60 0.85 -5.71
C GLY A 299 -24.01 1.51 -6.95
N GLN A 300 -24.72 1.40 -8.08
CA GLN A 300 -24.30 1.96 -9.37
C GLN A 300 -23.99 3.47 -9.26
N GLY A 301 -22.81 3.88 -9.73
CA GLY A 301 -22.29 5.25 -9.63
C GLY A 301 -21.73 5.61 -8.24
N GLY A 302 -21.94 4.76 -7.24
CA GLY A 302 -21.37 4.95 -5.89
C GLY A 302 -19.85 4.87 -5.91
N SER A 303 -19.19 5.69 -5.09
CA SER A 303 -17.72 5.79 -5.05
C SER A 303 -17.17 5.72 -3.63
N MET A 304 -15.93 5.23 -3.54
CA MET A 304 -15.11 5.21 -2.34
C MET A 304 -13.69 5.67 -2.68
N SER A 305 -13.06 6.42 -1.78
CA SER A 305 -11.68 6.89 -1.95
C SER A 305 -10.86 6.65 -0.70
N GLN A 306 -9.60 6.34 -0.87
CA GLN A 306 -8.57 6.39 0.17
C GLN A 306 -7.53 7.45 -0.21
N ARG A 307 -7.12 8.27 0.77
CA ARG A 307 -6.12 9.33 0.60
C ARG A 307 -5.03 9.17 1.64
N LEU A 308 -3.82 8.93 1.17
CA LEU A 308 -2.65 8.76 2.01
C LEU A 308 -1.67 9.90 1.77
N ARG A 309 -1.10 10.40 2.85
CA ARG A 309 0.05 11.31 2.84
C ARG A 309 1.24 10.59 3.47
N TRP A 310 2.29 10.45 2.69
CA TRP A 310 3.56 9.86 3.12
C TRP A 310 4.58 10.97 3.25
N ARG A 311 5.19 11.11 4.44
CA ARG A 311 6.18 12.15 4.72
C ARG A 311 7.47 11.54 5.23
N PHE A 312 8.58 11.89 4.60
CA PHE A 312 9.91 11.56 5.10
C PHE A 312 10.50 12.72 5.88
N ALA A 313 11.31 12.41 6.87
CA ALA A 313 12.05 13.39 7.66
C ALA A 313 13.37 12.80 8.14
N ARG A 314 14.37 13.65 8.41
CA ARG A 314 15.54 13.22 9.16
C ARG A 314 15.15 12.91 10.61
N LEU A 315 15.67 11.82 11.13
CA LEU A 315 15.62 11.57 12.56
C LEU A 315 16.42 12.68 13.25
N GLN A 316 15.80 13.32 14.23
CA GLN A 316 16.55 14.22 15.09
C GLN A 316 17.62 13.39 15.79
N ALA A 317 18.88 13.86 15.76
CA ALA A 317 19.94 13.25 16.54
C ALA A 317 19.42 13.19 18.00
N GLY A 318 19.08 11.99 18.46
CA GLY A 318 18.56 11.80 19.80
C GLY A 318 19.55 12.44 20.77
N ALA A 319 19.07 13.11 21.77
CA ALA A 319 19.80 13.29 23.01
C ALA A 319 20.09 11.88 23.54
N ALA A 320 21.16 11.27 23.00
CA ALA A 320 21.71 10.01 23.49
C ALA A 320 21.96 10.25 24.97
N GLY A 321 21.33 9.44 25.80
CA GLY A 321 21.21 9.55 27.23
C GLY A 321 22.43 10.12 27.93
N ARG A 322 22.23 11.21 28.64
CA ARG A 322 22.96 11.46 29.87
C ARG A 322 22.34 10.52 30.91
N ALA A 323 22.90 9.37 31.08
CA ALA A 323 22.79 8.59 32.30
C ALA A 323 24.09 8.75 33.09
#